data_c4dc27421ae3461e9529e60a75438817
#
_entry.id   c4dc27421ae3461e9529e60a75438817
#
_cell.length_a   1.000
_cell.length_b   1.000
_cell.length_c   1.000
_cell.angle_alpha   90.00
_cell.angle_beta   90.00
_cell.angle_gamma   90.00
#
_symmetry.space_group_name_H-M   'P 1'
#
loop_
_entity.id
_entity.type
_entity.pdbx_description
1 polymer ?
#
loop_
_entity_poly.entity_id
_entity_poly.type
_entity_poly.pdbx_seq_one_letter_code
_entity_poly.pdbx_strand_id
1 'polypeptide(L)'
;MTRKLILDLDTGIDDALAIAYALGSPEAELIGITATYGNVLMKDSVRNSLAVLDALGAGSVPVYPGLPHSSATEDFAVMEISAFIHGRNGVGEVDIAPSP
;
A
#
# COMPACT_ATOMS: atom_id res chain seq x y z
N MET A 1 22.79 11.50 7.03
CA MET A 1 22.52 11.41 5.58
C MET A 1 21.26 10.57 5.36
N THR A 2 20.30 11.10 4.66
CA THR A 2 19.08 10.34 4.35
C THR A 2 19.28 9.47 3.12
N ARG A 3 18.55 8.34 3.10
CA ARG A 3 18.47 7.46 1.94
C ARG A 3 17.09 7.59 1.33
N LYS A 4 17.04 7.69 0.01
CA LYS A 4 15.80 7.74 -0.72
C LYS A 4 15.25 6.31 -0.88
N LEU A 5 13.95 6.13 -0.58
CA LEU A 5 13.29 4.84 -0.64
C LEU A 5 12.12 4.88 -1.59
N ILE A 6 11.96 3.80 -2.31
CA ILE A 6 10.71 3.45 -3.01
C ILE A 6 10.22 2.15 -2.39
N LEU A 7 8.98 2.13 -1.94
CA LEU A 7 8.37 0.92 -1.39
C LEU A 7 7.46 0.28 -2.44
N ASP A 8 7.63 -1.02 -2.66
CA ASP A 8 6.79 -1.79 -3.55
C ASP A 8 5.87 -2.66 -2.69
N LEU A 9 4.58 -2.32 -2.65
CA LEU A 9 3.66 -2.81 -1.64
C LEU A 9 2.37 -3.36 -2.24
N ASP A 10 1.82 -4.38 -1.58
CA ASP A 10 0.45 -4.87 -1.78
C ASP A 10 -0.43 -4.50 -0.58
N THR A 11 -0.50 -3.25 -0.24
CA THR A 11 -0.83 -2.63 1.04
C THR A 11 -1.93 -3.32 1.83
N GLY A 12 -1.49 -4.18 2.74
CA GLY A 12 -2.26 -4.77 3.81
C GLY A 12 -1.91 -4.09 5.13
N ILE A 13 -2.22 -4.75 6.25
CA ILE A 13 -2.02 -4.21 7.60
C ILE A 13 -0.54 -3.94 7.87
N ASP A 14 0.34 -4.90 7.57
CA ASP A 14 1.78 -4.77 7.80
C ASP A 14 2.41 -3.70 6.91
N ASP A 15 1.94 -3.56 5.68
CA ASP A 15 2.44 -2.54 4.76
C ASP A 15 2.04 -1.14 5.21
N ALA A 16 0.86 -0.97 5.80
CA ALA A 16 0.45 0.30 6.40
C ALA A 16 1.42 0.69 7.52
N LEU A 17 1.84 -0.27 8.34
CA LEU A 17 2.87 -0.04 9.37
C LEU A 17 4.22 0.29 8.75
N ALA A 18 4.59 -0.37 7.66
CA ALA A 18 5.85 -0.10 6.95
C ALA A 18 5.90 1.32 6.39
N ILE A 19 4.78 1.80 5.84
CA ILE A 19 4.68 3.19 5.37
C ILE A 19 4.88 4.16 6.54
N ALA A 20 4.20 3.93 7.66
CA ALA A 20 4.33 4.78 8.84
C ALA A 20 5.77 4.79 9.38
N TYR A 21 6.40 3.62 9.41
CA TYR A 21 7.79 3.49 9.87
C TYR A 21 8.75 4.27 8.96
N ALA A 22 8.59 4.14 7.63
CA ALA A 22 9.43 4.84 6.68
C ALA A 22 9.27 6.36 6.80
N LEU A 23 8.05 6.86 6.97
CA LEU A 23 7.78 8.28 7.14
C LEU A 23 8.35 8.83 8.45
N GLY A 24 8.35 8.00 9.51
CA GLY A 24 8.87 8.39 10.81
C GLY A 24 10.38 8.25 10.97
N SER A 25 11.07 7.64 10.01
CA SER A 25 12.51 7.41 10.10
C SER A 25 13.29 8.63 9.60
N PRO A 26 14.15 9.24 10.43
CA PRO A 26 14.94 10.40 10.00
C PRO A 26 16.04 10.04 9.00
N GLU A 27 16.34 8.76 8.84
CA GLU A 27 17.36 8.28 7.91
C GLU A 27 16.80 7.92 6.53
N ALA A 28 15.49 7.97 6.36
CA ALA A 28 14.84 7.59 5.12
C ALA A 28 13.98 8.73 4.59
N GLU A 29 14.00 8.89 3.27
CA GLU A 29 13.10 9.78 2.55
C GLU A 29 12.26 8.94 1.61
N LEU A 30 10.97 8.81 1.90
CA LEU A 30 10.05 8.05 1.06
C LEU A 30 9.67 8.91 -0.15
N ILE A 31 10.17 8.53 -1.32
CA ILE A 31 9.96 9.30 -2.56
C ILE A 31 8.85 8.74 -3.44
N GLY A 32 8.37 7.54 -3.16
CA GLY A 32 7.28 6.95 -3.92
C GLY A 32 6.90 5.58 -3.42
N ILE A 33 5.70 5.15 -3.79
CA ILE A 33 5.20 3.81 -3.55
C ILE A 33 4.74 3.24 -4.89
N THR A 34 5.16 2.02 -5.21
CA THR A 34 4.58 1.27 -6.31
C THR A 34 3.60 0.26 -5.72
N ALA A 35 2.35 0.34 -6.16
CA ALA A 35 1.27 -0.49 -5.62
C ALA A 35 1.04 -1.70 -6.53
N THR A 36 0.99 -2.88 -5.92
CA THR A 36 0.83 -4.14 -6.64
C THR A 36 -0.33 -4.94 -6.05
N TYR A 37 -0.66 -6.05 -6.68
CA TYR A 37 -1.61 -7.05 -6.18
C TYR A 37 -0.89 -7.98 -5.20
N GLY A 38 -1.67 -8.69 -4.40
CA GLY A 38 -1.15 -9.69 -3.46
C GLY A 38 -2.17 -9.97 -2.38
N ASN A 39 -1.98 -9.42 -1.19
CA ASN A 39 -2.97 -9.51 -0.11
C ASN A 39 -4.28 -8.82 -0.46
N VAL A 40 -4.23 -7.89 -1.41
CA VAL A 40 -5.40 -7.19 -1.95
C VAL A 40 -5.25 -7.08 -3.47
N LEU A 41 -6.29 -6.63 -4.14
CA LEU A 41 -6.21 -6.26 -5.55
C LEU A 41 -5.33 -5.00 -5.72
N MET A 42 -4.72 -4.83 -6.89
CA MET A 42 -3.85 -3.68 -7.15
C MET A 42 -4.57 -2.35 -6.89
N LYS A 43 -5.83 -2.22 -7.32
CA LYS A 43 -6.61 -1.00 -7.10
C LYS A 43 -6.82 -0.70 -5.61
N ASP A 44 -6.98 -1.73 -4.78
CA ASP A 44 -7.12 -1.57 -3.34
C ASP A 44 -5.79 -1.21 -2.69
N SER A 45 -4.68 -1.75 -3.21
CA SER A 45 -3.35 -1.36 -2.77
C SER A 45 -3.08 0.12 -3.03
N VAL A 46 -3.44 0.63 -4.22
CA VAL A 46 -3.35 2.06 -4.54
C VAL A 46 -4.18 2.89 -3.57
N ARG A 47 -5.45 2.52 -3.39
CA ARG A 47 -6.37 3.23 -2.50
C ARG A 47 -5.87 3.24 -1.07
N ASN A 48 -5.44 2.09 -0.55
CA ASN A 48 -4.96 1.97 0.82
C ASN A 48 -3.68 2.77 1.03
N SER A 49 -2.74 2.72 0.09
CA SER A 49 -1.49 3.48 0.17
C SER A 49 -1.76 4.98 0.22
N LEU A 50 -2.62 5.48 -0.68
CA LEU A 50 -2.99 6.90 -0.70
C LEU A 50 -3.69 7.31 0.59
N ALA A 51 -4.62 6.48 1.10
CA ALA A 51 -5.35 6.77 2.32
C ALA A 51 -4.44 6.83 3.54
N VAL A 52 -3.50 5.89 3.65
CA VAL A 52 -2.52 5.86 4.75
C VAL A 52 -1.60 7.07 4.70
N LEU A 53 -1.07 7.40 3.51
CA LEU A 53 -0.23 8.58 3.35
C LEU A 53 -0.96 9.86 3.73
N ASP A 54 -2.20 10.00 3.29
CA ASP A 54 -3.01 11.18 3.60
C ASP A 54 -3.29 11.28 5.10
N ALA A 55 -3.64 10.16 5.75
CA ALA A 55 -3.89 10.11 7.19
C ALA A 55 -2.66 10.47 8.02
N LEU A 56 -1.46 10.20 7.50
CA LEU A 56 -0.19 10.51 8.17
C LEU A 56 0.39 11.86 7.76
N GLY A 57 -0.35 12.66 6.99
CA GLY A 57 0.08 13.99 6.58
C GLY A 57 1.13 13.98 5.48
N ALA A 58 1.25 12.91 4.73
CA ALA A 58 2.26 12.73 3.67
C ALA A 58 1.61 12.56 2.29
N GLY A 59 0.51 13.21 2.02
CA GLY A 59 -0.24 13.08 0.77
C GLY A 59 0.50 13.54 -0.48
N SER A 60 1.66 14.17 -0.33
CA SER A 60 2.50 14.57 -1.47
C SER A 60 3.37 13.43 -2.01
N VAL A 61 3.50 12.31 -1.27
CA VAL A 61 4.25 11.15 -1.75
C VAL A 61 3.44 10.46 -2.86
N PRO A 62 4.01 10.30 -4.07
CA PRO A 62 3.27 9.70 -5.17
C PRO A 62 3.11 8.19 -5.03
N VAL A 63 1.97 7.67 -5.49
CA VAL A 63 1.70 6.24 -5.56
C VAL A 63 1.48 5.87 -7.03
N TYR A 64 2.24 4.89 -7.49
CA TYR A 64 2.20 4.45 -8.90
C TYR A 64 1.53 3.08 -8.98
N PRO A 65 0.43 2.95 -9.74
CA PRO A 65 -0.21 1.65 -9.92
C PRO A 65 0.67 0.73 -10.76
N GLY A 66 0.82 -0.51 -10.32
CA GLY A 66 1.46 -1.55 -11.10
C GLY A 66 0.47 -2.29 -11.99
N LEU A 67 0.85 -3.46 -12.48
CA LEU A 67 -0.07 -4.33 -13.20
C LEU A 67 -1.06 -4.98 -12.22
N PRO A 68 -2.29 -5.27 -12.64
CA PRO A 68 -3.28 -5.89 -11.77
C PRO A 68 -3.09 -7.41 -11.59
N HIS A 69 -2.16 -8.01 -12.32
CA HIS A 69 -1.89 -9.45 -12.29
C HIS A 69 -0.45 -9.71 -12.75
N SER A 70 0.02 -10.96 -12.58
CA SER A 70 1.33 -11.33 -13.09
C SER A 70 1.32 -11.41 -14.62
N SER A 71 2.50 -11.33 -15.25
CA SER A 71 2.64 -11.47 -16.70
C SER A 71 2.26 -12.87 -17.20
N ALA A 72 2.16 -13.85 -16.30
CA ALA A 72 1.82 -15.24 -16.63
C ALA A 72 0.32 -15.55 -16.50
N THR A 73 -0.51 -14.61 -16.04
CA THR A 73 -1.94 -14.79 -15.82
C THR A 73 -2.74 -13.65 -16.45
N GLU A 74 -4.05 -13.87 -16.66
CA GLU A 74 -4.95 -12.85 -17.23
C GLU A 74 -5.60 -11.98 -16.14
N ASP A 75 -5.72 -12.52 -14.93
CA ASP A 75 -6.29 -11.79 -13.81
C ASP A 75 -5.69 -12.25 -12.48
N PHE A 76 -6.13 -11.63 -11.40
CA PHE A 76 -5.69 -11.96 -10.05
C PHE A 76 -6.90 -11.96 -9.11
N ALA A 77 -6.95 -12.95 -8.20
CA ALA A 77 -7.94 -13.02 -7.14
C ALA A 77 -7.22 -13.12 -5.79
N VAL A 78 -7.73 -12.42 -4.79
CA VAL A 78 -7.19 -12.45 -3.43
C VAL A 78 -7.51 -13.80 -2.79
N MET A 79 -6.52 -14.42 -2.14
CA MET A 79 -6.71 -15.65 -1.38
C MET A 79 -7.54 -15.37 -0.13
N GLU A 80 -8.41 -16.32 0.25
CA GLU A 80 -9.24 -16.16 1.44
C GLU A 80 -8.43 -15.96 2.72
N ILE A 81 -7.29 -16.63 2.85
CA ILE A 81 -6.42 -16.47 4.02
C ILE A 81 -5.89 -15.03 4.12
N SER A 82 -5.57 -14.41 3.00
CA SER A 82 -5.14 -13.01 2.97
C SER A 82 -6.28 -12.08 3.40
N ALA A 83 -7.49 -12.32 2.91
CA ALA A 83 -8.66 -11.53 3.31
C ALA A 83 -8.98 -11.73 4.79
N PHE A 84 -8.75 -12.92 5.33
CA PHE A 84 -8.93 -13.20 6.76
C PHE A 84 -7.93 -12.43 7.62
N ILE A 85 -6.66 -12.40 7.22
CA ILE A 85 -5.57 -11.76 7.99
C ILE A 85 -5.66 -10.24 7.91
N HIS A 86 -5.85 -9.69 6.71
CA HIS A 86 -5.79 -8.24 6.46
C HIS A 86 -7.15 -7.56 6.42
N GLY A 87 -8.25 -8.34 6.45
CA GLY A 87 -9.59 -7.85 6.17
C GLY A 87 -9.82 -7.76 4.66
N ARG A 88 -11.08 -7.65 4.25
CA ARG A 88 -11.42 -7.59 2.83
C ARG A 88 -10.98 -6.29 2.17
N ASN A 89 -10.91 -5.19 2.94
CA ASN A 89 -10.39 -3.92 2.44
C ASN A 89 -8.86 -3.81 2.57
N GLY A 90 -8.19 -4.80 3.18
CA GLY A 90 -6.74 -4.82 3.36
C GLY A 90 -6.23 -4.07 4.57
N VAL A 91 -7.06 -3.33 5.29
CA VAL A 91 -6.68 -2.55 6.47
C VAL A 91 -7.54 -2.90 7.69
N GLY A 92 -7.81 -4.21 7.86
CA GLY A 92 -8.52 -4.74 9.02
C GLY A 92 -9.97 -4.33 9.11
N GLU A 93 -10.62 -4.06 7.99
CA GLU A 93 -12.00 -3.56 7.90
C GLU A 93 -12.17 -2.17 8.52
N VAL A 94 -11.08 -1.48 8.82
CA VAL A 94 -11.14 -0.10 9.28
C VAL A 94 -11.51 0.81 8.11
N ASP A 95 -12.46 1.70 8.35
CA ASP A 95 -12.89 2.67 7.34
C ASP A 95 -11.95 3.89 7.37
N ILE A 96 -10.91 3.85 6.55
CA ILE A 96 -10.00 4.97 6.38
C ILE A 96 -10.52 5.82 5.22
N ALA A 97 -10.69 7.12 5.47
CA ALA A 97 -11.17 8.04 4.45
C ALA A 97 -10.24 8.01 3.22
N PRO A 98 -10.78 7.82 2.01
CA PRO A 98 -9.94 7.83 0.82
C PRO A 98 -9.31 9.20 0.61
N SER A 99 -8.12 9.20 0.01
CA SER A 99 -7.44 10.45 -0.35
C SER A 99 -8.23 11.19 -1.43
N PRO A 100 -8.34 12.50 -1.33
CA PRO A 100 -9.01 13.30 -2.35
C PRO A 100 -8.30 13.28 -3.71
#